data_575784283faafb3d776e7eaa50666318
#
_entry.id   575784283faafb3d776e7eaa50666318
#
_cell.length_a   1.000
_cell.length_b   1.000
_cell.length_c   1.000
_cell.angle_alpha   90.00
_cell.angle_beta   90.00
_cell.angle_gamma   90.00
#
_symmetry.space_group_name_H-M   'P 1'
#
loop_
_entity.id
_entity.type
_entity.pdbx_description
1 polymer ?
#
loop_
_entity_poly.entity_id
_entity_poly.type
_entity_poly.pdbx_seq_one_letter_code
_entity_poly.pdbx_strand_id
1 'polypeptide(L)'
;MKKIIDLLLVLIVLMMGIGGGFLYREGMGYVDYALRRGNSKDPWGPPQAFEEIYPYPNKDPQNQPNAPLAPTEIWTLQSFDGLQLVGSHFLPEGESHRWVILVHGYGCNERFMWGVAPYYLKRGYHVVTPNMRASGKSEGTYLTMGVLEGKDVAQWAREITAVDPKARIVLHGESMGASDVMMALGEPLPKNVKAVIEDSGYSD
;
A
#
# COMPACT_ATOMS: atom_id res chain seq x y z
N MET A 1 -42.91 12.49 -41.65
CA MET A 1 -42.07 11.33 -41.25
C MET A 1 -40.63 11.75 -40.87
N LYS A 2 -39.86 12.39 -41.72
CA LYS A 2 -38.45 12.77 -41.44
C LYS A 2 -38.28 13.54 -40.12
N LYS A 3 -39.06 14.60 -39.88
CA LYS A 3 -39.00 15.40 -38.64
C LYS A 3 -39.27 14.60 -37.36
N ILE A 4 -40.11 13.56 -37.42
CA ILE A 4 -40.38 12.68 -36.26
C ILE A 4 -39.21 11.76 -36.00
N ILE A 5 -38.58 11.26 -37.08
CA ILE A 5 -37.38 10.41 -36.96
C ILE A 5 -36.23 11.23 -36.38
N ASP A 6 -36.01 12.45 -36.88
CA ASP A 6 -34.96 13.34 -36.37
C ASP A 6 -35.18 13.66 -34.89
N LEU A 7 -36.41 13.93 -34.46
CA LEU A 7 -36.76 14.16 -33.06
C LEU A 7 -36.48 12.94 -32.18
N LEU A 8 -36.85 11.74 -32.66
CA LEU A 8 -36.60 10.49 -31.94
C LEU A 8 -35.11 10.21 -31.78
N LEU A 9 -34.30 10.47 -32.80
CA LEU A 9 -32.87 10.33 -32.73
C LEU A 9 -32.26 11.29 -31.71
N VAL A 10 -32.70 12.54 -31.67
CA VAL A 10 -32.25 13.52 -30.66
C VAL A 10 -32.60 13.05 -29.25
N LEU A 11 -33.82 12.54 -29.04
CA LEU A 11 -34.25 12.02 -27.74
C LEU A 11 -33.43 10.80 -27.32
N ILE A 12 -33.10 9.90 -28.23
CA ILE A 12 -32.24 8.73 -27.95
C ILE A 12 -30.85 9.20 -27.53
N VAL A 13 -30.24 10.15 -28.25
CA VAL A 13 -28.92 10.69 -27.91
C VAL A 13 -28.93 11.38 -26.54
N LEU A 14 -29.96 12.14 -26.24
CA LEU A 14 -30.14 12.78 -24.93
C LEU A 14 -30.30 11.75 -23.82
N MET A 15 -31.11 10.70 -24.02
CA MET A 15 -31.26 9.63 -23.03
C MET A 15 -29.96 8.86 -22.82
N MET A 16 -29.19 8.58 -23.88
CA MET A 16 -27.87 7.94 -23.76
C MET A 16 -26.89 8.83 -23.01
N GLY A 17 -26.91 10.16 -23.27
CA GLY A 17 -26.06 11.12 -22.53
C GLY A 17 -26.43 11.19 -21.04
N ILE A 18 -27.72 11.26 -20.71
CA ILE A 18 -28.18 11.28 -19.32
C ILE A 18 -27.88 9.94 -18.63
N GLY A 19 -28.15 8.81 -19.27
CA GLY A 19 -27.87 7.47 -18.76
C GLY A 19 -26.36 7.25 -18.57
N GLY A 20 -25.57 7.66 -19.56
CA GLY A 20 -24.11 7.60 -19.45
C GLY A 20 -23.56 8.47 -18.31
N GLY A 21 -24.08 9.68 -18.15
CA GLY A 21 -23.72 10.57 -17.04
C GLY A 21 -24.12 10.00 -15.68
N PHE A 22 -25.28 9.37 -15.58
CA PHE A 22 -25.72 8.69 -14.36
C PHE A 22 -24.79 7.51 -14.02
N LEU A 23 -24.52 6.62 -14.99
CA LEU A 23 -23.63 5.46 -14.79
C LEU A 23 -22.21 5.90 -14.42
N TYR A 24 -21.71 6.96 -15.06
CA TYR A 24 -20.39 7.52 -14.70
C TYR A 24 -20.38 8.02 -13.26
N ARG A 25 -21.41 8.77 -12.85
CA ARG A 25 -21.50 9.30 -11.47
C ARG A 25 -21.57 8.19 -10.44
N GLU A 26 -22.39 7.17 -10.67
CA GLU A 26 -22.51 6.02 -9.77
C GLU A 26 -21.19 5.22 -9.74
N GLY A 27 -20.57 4.99 -10.91
CA GLY A 27 -19.27 4.32 -11.01
C GLY A 27 -18.18 5.08 -10.23
N MET A 28 -18.11 6.39 -10.37
CA MET A 28 -17.19 7.22 -9.60
C MET A 28 -17.49 7.19 -8.10
N GLY A 29 -18.77 7.08 -7.72
CA GLY A 29 -19.17 6.88 -6.33
C GLY A 29 -18.61 5.57 -5.73
N TYR A 30 -18.60 4.49 -6.49
CA TYR A 30 -17.98 3.23 -6.07
C TYR A 30 -16.46 3.32 -5.99
N VAL A 31 -15.81 4.00 -6.94
CA VAL A 31 -14.37 4.25 -6.90
C VAL A 31 -13.99 5.06 -5.65
N ASP A 32 -14.70 6.15 -5.39
CA ASP A 32 -14.49 6.95 -4.19
C ASP A 32 -14.73 6.13 -2.91
N TYR A 33 -15.76 5.30 -2.91
CA TYR A 33 -16.07 4.43 -1.78
C TYR A 33 -14.95 3.41 -1.51
N ALA A 34 -14.47 2.73 -2.54
CA ALA A 34 -13.51 1.64 -2.40
C ALA A 34 -12.06 2.10 -2.27
N LEU A 35 -11.67 3.17 -2.97
CA LEU A 35 -10.25 3.49 -3.15
C LEU A 35 -9.83 4.80 -2.48
N ARG A 36 -10.77 5.67 -2.11
CA ARG A 36 -10.45 6.97 -1.54
C ARG A 36 -10.07 6.86 -0.07
N ARG A 37 -8.95 7.49 0.29
CA ARG A 37 -8.48 7.60 1.66
C ARG A 37 -9.54 8.23 2.58
N GLY A 38 -9.74 7.63 3.75
CA GLY A 38 -10.53 8.21 4.83
C GLY A 38 -12.03 8.31 4.53
N ASN A 39 -12.56 7.47 3.63
CA ASN A 39 -13.99 7.40 3.41
C ASN A 39 -14.67 6.81 4.66
N SER A 40 -15.32 7.68 5.45
CA SER A 40 -16.03 7.30 6.68
C SER A 40 -17.24 6.38 6.46
N LYS A 41 -17.60 6.13 5.19
CA LYS A 41 -18.67 5.19 4.79
C LYS A 41 -18.13 3.82 4.38
N ASP A 42 -16.82 3.63 4.48
CA ASP A 42 -16.19 2.33 4.24
C ASP A 42 -16.73 1.32 5.25
N PRO A 43 -17.35 0.19 4.83
CA PRO A 43 -17.77 -0.87 5.74
C PRO A 43 -16.60 -1.51 6.49
N TRP A 44 -15.38 -1.33 6.02
CA TRP A 44 -14.15 -1.74 6.71
C TRP A 44 -13.65 -0.69 7.70
N GLY A 45 -14.30 0.49 7.73
CA GLY A 45 -14.02 1.59 8.64
C GLY A 45 -12.70 2.33 8.38
N PRO A 46 -12.47 3.42 9.12
CA PRO A 46 -11.16 4.08 9.14
C PRO A 46 -10.12 3.12 9.75
N PRO A 47 -8.82 3.34 9.51
CA PRO A 47 -7.72 2.53 10.05
C PRO A 47 -7.81 2.21 11.56
N GLN A 48 -8.51 3.04 12.34
CA GLN A 48 -8.79 2.80 13.75
C GLN A 48 -9.71 1.59 14.01
N ALA A 49 -10.66 1.33 13.11
CA ALA A 49 -11.51 0.13 13.21
C ALA A 49 -10.73 -1.15 12.90
N PHE A 50 -9.69 -1.06 12.05
CA PHE A 50 -8.79 -2.17 11.78
C PHE A 50 -7.93 -2.50 13.01
N GLU A 51 -7.51 -1.52 13.79
CA GLU A 51 -6.83 -1.73 15.07
C GLU A 51 -7.73 -2.44 16.10
N GLU A 52 -9.07 -2.24 16.02
CA GLU A 52 -10.04 -2.93 16.87
C GLU A 52 -10.41 -4.34 16.36
N ILE A 53 -10.52 -4.53 15.03
CA ILE A 53 -10.92 -5.80 14.39
C ILE A 53 -9.74 -6.76 14.27
N TYR A 54 -8.56 -6.25 13.97
CA TYR A 54 -7.29 -6.99 13.95
C TYR A 54 -6.33 -6.41 14.99
N PRO A 55 -6.64 -6.55 16.27
CA PRO A 55 -5.67 -6.20 17.29
C PRO A 55 -4.50 -7.17 17.12
N TYR A 56 -3.41 -6.73 16.50
CA TYR A 56 -2.17 -7.49 16.28
C TYR A 56 -2.38 -9.01 16.20
N PRO A 57 -1.97 -9.72 15.15
CA PRO A 57 -2.23 -11.15 14.97
C PRO A 57 -1.70 -12.02 16.11
N ASN A 58 -1.18 -11.46 17.18
CA ASN A 58 -0.64 -12.20 18.29
C ASN A 58 -1.19 -11.67 19.62
N LYS A 59 -2.47 -11.97 19.90
CA LYS A 59 -3.02 -11.89 21.26
C LYS A 59 -2.54 -13.04 22.16
N ASP A 60 -1.66 -13.91 21.67
CA ASP A 60 -1.03 -14.89 22.54
C ASP A 60 -0.05 -14.16 23.47
N PRO A 61 -0.36 -14.06 24.79
CA PRO A 61 0.50 -13.39 25.75
C PRO A 61 1.93 -13.96 25.79
N GLN A 62 2.13 -15.20 25.31
CA GLN A 62 3.43 -15.86 25.26
C GLN A 62 4.27 -15.41 24.04
N ASN A 63 3.66 -14.81 23.04
CA ASN A 63 4.31 -14.35 21.81
C ASN A 63 4.33 -12.82 21.65
N GLN A 64 3.76 -12.07 22.59
CA GLN A 64 3.93 -10.62 22.59
C GLN A 64 5.38 -10.30 22.99
N PRO A 65 6.11 -9.51 22.21
CA PRO A 65 7.34 -8.94 22.73
C PRO A 65 6.97 -8.14 23.99
N ASN A 66 7.74 -8.30 25.07
CA ASN A 66 7.52 -7.72 26.40
C ASN A 66 7.49 -6.16 26.42
N ALA A 67 7.62 -5.52 25.26
CA ALA A 67 7.41 -4.10 25.03
C ALA A 67 6.76 -3.89 23.65
N PRO A 68 5.90 -2.87 23.49
CA PRO A 68 5.42 -2.49 22.17
C PRO A 68 6.61 -2.18 21.26
N LEU A 69 6.64 -2.76 20.07
CA LEU A 69 7.66 -2.46 19.08
C LEU A 69 7.57 -0.98 18.74
N ALA A 70 8.66 -0.25 18.95
CA ALA A 70 8.76 1.15 18.58
C ALA A 70 9.80 1.31 17.47
N PRO A 71 9.51 2.09 16.42
CA PRO A 71 10.49 2.35 15.38
C PRO A 71 11.69 3.11 15.94
N THR A 72 12.86 2.78 15.43
CA THR A 72 14.10 3.49 15.77
C THR A 72 14.13 4.85 15.08
N GLU A 73 13.64 4.90 13.84
CA GLU A 73 13.64 6.09 13.00
C GLU A 73 12.35 6.16 12.19
N ILE A 74 11.95 7.37 11.84
CA ILE A 74 10.89 7.63 10.86
C ILE A 74 11.57 8.14 9.59
N TRP A 75 11.34 7.45 8.50
CA TRP A 75 11.85 7.82 7.19
C TRP A 75 10.77 8.50 6.37
N THR A 76 11.20 9.46 5.57
CA THR A 76 10.35 10.13 4.59
C THR A 76 11.06 10.11 3.24
N LEU A 77 10.31 9.86 2.19
CA LEU A 77 10.79 10.01 0.82
C LEU A 77 9.73 10.68 -0.06
N GLN A 78 10.17 11.27 -1.15
CA GLN A 78 9.27 11.79 -2.16
C GLN A 78 9.03 10.72 -3.22
N SER A 79 7.75 10.41 -3.48
CA SER A 79 7.37 9.48 -4.55
C SER A 79 7.69 10.08 -5.93
N PHE A 80 7.63 9.25 -6.95
CA PHE A 80 7.89 9.65 -8.34
C PHE A 80 6.92 10.75 -8.84
N ASP A 81 5.74 10.88 -8.25
CA ASP A 81 4.69 11.86 -8.57
C ASP A 81 4.54 12.97 -7.52
N GLY A 82 5.51 13.08 -6.59
CA GLY A 82 5.66 14.19 -5.67
C GLY A 82 4.96 14.04 -4.32
N LEU A 83 4.34 12.89 -4.02
CA LEU A 83 3.76 12.64 -2.69
C LEU A 83 4.86 12.43 -1.65
N GLN A 84 4.66 12.95 -0.44
CA GLN A 84 5.47 12.58 0.70
C GLN A 84 5.03 11.23 1.26
N LEU A 85 5.91 10.24 1.19
CA LEU A 85 5.71 8.92 1.78
C LEU A 85 6.46 8.81 3.09
N VAL A 86 5.85 8.16 4.07
CA VAL A 86 6.38 8.01 5.44
C VAL A 86 6.46 6.54 5.79
N GLY A 87 7.54 6.11 6.40
CA GLY A 87 7.71 4.73 6.87
C GLY A 87 8.49 4.66 8.17
N SER A 88 8.32 3.58 8.89
CA SER A 88 9.07 3.28 10.11
C SER A 88 10.27 2.38 9.79
N HIS A 89 11.41 2.70 10.36
CA HIS A 89 12.62 1.92 10.26
C HIS A 89 13.01 1.38 11.64
N PHE A 90 13.32 0.10 11.69
CA PHE A 90 13.77 -0.62 12.87
C PHE A 90 15.17 -1.17 12.63
N LEU A 91 16.07 -0.88 13.55
CA LEU A 91 17.45 -1.34 13.50
C LEU A 91 17.58 -2.75 14.11
N PRO A 92 18.35 -3.66 13.50
CA PRO A 92 18.73 -4.91 14.12
C PRO A 92 19.76 -4.69 15.24
N GLU A 93 20.00 -5.72 16.03
CA GLU A 93 21.16 -5.76 16.91
C GLU A 93 22.44 -5.95 16.08
N GLY A 94 23.39 -5.01 16.19
CA GLY A 94 24.67 -5.02 15.49
C GLY A 94 24.63 -4.57 14.03
N GLU A 95 25.80 -4.59 13.39
CA GLU A 95 25.94 -4.17 12.00
C GLU A 95 25.36 -5.21 11.03
N SER A 96 24.62 -4.76 10.03
CA SER A 96 24.01 -5.63 9.03
C SER A 96 23.80 -4.89 7.70
N HIS A 97 23.85 -5.64 6.60
CA HIS A 97 23.45 -5.20 5.27
C HIS A 97 22.20 -5.98 4.79
N ARG A 98 21.49 -6.66 5.70
CA ARG A 98 20.23 -7.35 5.38
C ARG A 98 19.07 -6.39 5.61
N TRP A 99 18.22 -6.25 4.62
CA TRP A 99 17.08 -5.34 4.66
C TRP A 99 15.81 -6.06 4.25
N VAL A 100 14.71 -5.68 4.85
CA VAL A 100 13.39 -6.07 4.39
C VAL A 100 12.47 -4.87 4.36
N ILE A 101 11.67 -4.76 3.29
CA ILE A 101 10.55 -3.84 3.17
C ILE A 101 9.30 -4.66 3.39
N LEU A 102 8.53 -4.34 4.43
CA LEU A 102 7.28 -5.02 4.80
C LEU A 102 6.10 -4.16 4.37
N VAL A 103 5.35 -4.61 3.37
CA VAL A 103 4.27 -3.86 2.72
C VAL A 103 2.92 -4.37 3.18
N HIS A 104 2.11 -3.47 3.76
CA HIS A 104 0.81 -3.79 4.33
C HIS A 104 -0.29 -3.94 3.27
N GLY A 105 -1.40 -4.60 3.65
CA GLY A 105 -2.57 -4.79 2.81
C GLY A 105 -3.51 -3.59 2.73
N TYR A 106 -4.61 -3.78 1.99
CA TYR A 106 -5.69 -2.81 1.80
C TYR A 106 -6.30 -2.38 3.14
N GLY A 107 -6.58 -1.08 3.28
CA GLY A 107 -7.20 -0.52 4.49
C GLY A 107 -6.32 -0.51 5.74
N CYS A 108 -5.09 -1.02 5.64
CA CYS A 108 -4.12 -1.06 6.73
C CYS A 108 -3.17 0.14 6.70
N ASN A 109 -2.22 0.13 7.62
CA ASN A 109 -1.07 1.03 7.68
C ASN A 109 0.19 0.25 8.10
N GLU A 110 1.32 0.92 8.21
CA GLU A 110 2.61 0.33 8.59
C GLU A 110 2.57 -0.58 9.83
N ARG A 111 1.72 -0.24 10.82
CA ARG A 111 1.63 -0.97 12.09
C ARG A 111 1.15 -2.41 11.94
N PHE A 112 0.37 -2.67 10.90
CA PHE A 112 -0.07 -4.02 10.58
C PHE A 112 1.12 -4.97 10.40
N MET A 113 2.17 -4.51 9.75
CA MET A 113 3.38 -5.29 9.50
C MET A 113 4.35 -5.35 10.69
N TRP A 114 4.09 -4.60 11.76
CA TRP A 114 4.94 -4.65 12.96
C TRP A 114 4.88 -6.00 13.69
N GLY A 115 3.80 -6.78 13.49
CA GLY A 115 3.72 -8.15 13.99
C GLY A 115 4.75 -9.10 13.37
N VAL A 116 5.16 -8.84 12.13
CA VAL A 116 6.14 -9.63 11.38
C VAL A 116 7.58 -9.13 11.61
N ALA A 117 7.75 -7.84 11.91
CA ALA A 117 9.05 -7.20 12.07
C ALA A 117 9.99 -7.92 13.06
N PRO A 118 9.57 -8.40 14.25
CA PRO A 118 10.45 -9.10 15.20
C PRO A 118 11.09 -10.36 14.63
N TYR A 119 10.41 -11.04 13.70
CA TYR A 119 10.95 -12.21 13.02
C TYR A 119 12.21 -11.86 12.21
N TYR A 120 12.17 -10.74 11.51
CA TYR A 120 13.28 -10.25 10.70
C TYR A 120 14.40 -9.64 11.56
N LEU A 121 14.03 -8.82 12.55
CA LEU A 121 14.98 -8.20 13.49
C LEU A 121 15.86 -9.23 14.19
N LYS A 122 15.25 -10.32 14.71
CA LYS A 122 15.98 -11.44 15.33
C LYS A 122 16.96 -12.14 14.39
N ARG A 123 16.82 -11.96 13.07
CA ARG A 123 17.68 -12.50 12.02
C ARG A 123 18.66 -11.49 11.47
N GLY A 124 18.79 -10.34 12.14
CA GLY A 124 19.71 -9.28 11.78
C GLY A 124 19.30 -8.49 10.55
N TYR A 125 18.01 -8.36 10.27
CA TYR A 125 17.52 -7.49 9.20
C TYR A 125 17.19 -6.10 9.74
N HIS A 126 17.59 -5.07 9.00
CA HIS A 126 16.91 -3.78 9.05
C HIS A 126 15.49 -3.97 8.51
N VAL A 127 14.50 -3.45 9.19
CA VAL A 127 13.10 -3.57 8.78
C VAL A 127 12.55 -2.19 8.46
N VAL A 128 12.04 -2.01 7.25
CA VAL A 128 11.32 -0.81 6.83
C VAL A 128 9.86 -1.17 6.61
N THR A 129 8.96 -0.47 7.28
CA THR A 129 7.52 -0.63 7.10
C THR A 129 6.95 0.68 6.58
N PRO A 130 6.78 0.84 5.26
CA PRO A 130 6.18 2.03 4.70
C PRO A 130 4.68 2.09 4.97
N ASN A 131 4.14 3.30 5.18
CA ASN A 131 2.76 3.56 4.84
C ASN A 131 2.72 3.74 3.32
N MET A 132 1.94 2.90 2.64
CA MET A 132 1.74 3.05 1.21
C MET A 132 0.98 4.35 0.92
N ARG A 133 1.01 4.85 -0.33
CA ARG A 133 0.24 6.04 -0.71
C ARG A 133 -1.20 5.97 -0.24
N ALA A 134 -1.80 7.08 0.10
CA ALA A 134 -3.15 7.18 0.66
C ALA A 134 -3.40 6.39 1.96
N SER A 135 -2.33 5.95 2.67
CA SER A 135 -2.43 5.20 3.93
C SER A 135 -1.64 5.88 5.05
N GLY A 136 -2.08 5.67 6.29
CA GLY A 136 -1.36 6.11 7.49
C GLY A 136 -0.90 7.56 7.42
N LYS A 137 0.40 7.79 7.51
CA LYS A 137 1.02 9.13 7.45
C LYS A 137 1.47 9.56 6.06
N SER A 138 1.44 8.67 5.07
CA SER A 138 1.78 8.99 3.68
C SER A 138 0.69 9.82 3.03
N GLU A 139 1.09 10.70 2.12
CA GLU A 139 0.16 11.48 1.31
C GLU A 139 -0.54 10.62 0.24
N GLY A 140 -1.49 11.23 -0.44
CA GLY A 140 -2.30 10.58 -1.47
C GLY A 140 -3.78 10.60 -1.15
N THR A 141 -4.58 10.49 -2.19
CA THR A 141 -6.05 10.51 -2.09
C THR A 141 -6.65 9.13 -2.36
N TYR A 142 -6.04 8.37 -3.26
CA TYR A 142 -6.54 7.07 -3.70
C TYR A 142 -5.48 5.99 -3.60
N LEU A 143 -5.92 4.81 -3.20
CA LEU A 143 -5.22 3.55 -3.42
C LEU A 143 -5.40 3.15 -4.89
N THR A 144 -4.36 2.62 -5.52
CA THR A 144 -4.39 2.24 -6.94
C THR A 144 -4.23 0.74 -7.17
N MET A 145 -4.44 -0.04 -6.10
CA MET A 145 -4.46 -1.51 -6.12
C MET A 145 -3.18 -2.11 -6.73
N GLY A 146 -2.03 -1.53 -6.38
CA GLY A 146 -0.70 -1.99 -6.79
C GLY A 146 -0.06 -1.19 -7.93
N VAL A 147 -0.84 -0.51 -8.78
CA VAL A 147 -0.32 0.13 -10.00
C VAL A 147 0.72 1.22 -9.69
N LEU A 148 0.41 2.11 -8.78
CA LEU A 148 1.35 3.17 -8.35
C LEU A 148 2.11 2.76 -7.08
N GLU A 149 1.51 1.93 -6.24
CA GLU A 149 2.15 1.39 -5.04
C GLU A 149 3.40 0.58 -5.39
N GLY A 150 3.40 -0.20 -6.48
CA GLY A 150 4.59 -0.91 -6.95
C GLY A 150 5.76 0.03 -7.28
N LYS A 151 5.48 1.21 -7.84
CA LYS A 151 6.50 2.24 -8.07
C LYS A 151 7.05 2.82 -6.77
N ASP A 152 6.18 3.00 -5.77
CA ASP A 152 6.59 3.47 -4.45
C ASP A 152 7.47 2.43 -3.74
N VAL A 153 7.14 1.14 -3.82
CA VAL A 153 7.98 0.05 -3.30
C VAL A 153 9.36 0.07 -3.96
N ALA A 154 9.41 0.25 -5.28
CA ALA A 154 10.68 0.37 -6.00
C ALA A 154 11.47 1.62 -5.56
N GLN A 155 10.79 2.71 -5.23
CA GLN A 155 11.42 3.92 -4.71
C GLN A 155 12.02 3.69 -3.31
N TRP A 156 11.30 3.01 -2.42
CA TRP A 156 11.82 2.61 -1.10
C TRP A 156 13.07 1.73 -1.23
N ALA A 157 13.10 0.79 -2.18
CA ALA A 157 14.27 -0.04 -2.43
C ALA A 157 15.48 0.79 -2.93
N ARG A 158 15.24 1.81 -3.75
CA ARG A 158 16.29 2.75 -4.20
C ARG A 158 16.84 3.57 -3.04
N GLU A 159 15.97 4.06 -2.15
CA GLU A 159 16.37 4.82 -0.96
C GLU A 159 17.26 3.99 -0.04
N ILE A 160 16.86 2.74 0.27
CA ILE A 160 17.70 1.83 1.05
C ILE A 160 19.05 1.62 0.36
N THR A 161 19.08 1.45 -0.96
CA THR A 161 20.34 1.26 -1.70
C THR A 161 21.22 2.49 -1.68
N ALA A 162 20.64 3.70 -1.60
CA ALA A 162 21.38 4.95 -1.50
C ALA A 162 22.07 5.09 -0.12
N VAL A 163 21.38 4.70 0.95
CA VAL A 163 21.96 4.75 2.32
C VAL A 163 22.89 3.57 2.61
N ASP A 164 22.63 2.40 2.04
CA ASP A 164 23.47 1.21 2.15
C ASP A 164 23.71 0.56 0.78
N PRO A 165 24.78 0.95 0.07
CA PRO A 165 25.10 0.35 -1.23
C PRO A 165 25.37 -1.15 -1.20
N LYS A 166 25.64 -1.74 -0.02
CA LYS A 166 25.82 -3.19 0.16
C LYS A 166 24.55 -3.90 0.58
N ALA A 167 23.44 -3.19 0.71
CA ALA A 167 22.16 -3.75 1.11
C ALA A 167 21.79 -4.99 0.30
N ARG A 168 21.21 -5.96 0.99
CA ARG A 168 20.54 -7.13 0.39
C ARG A 168 19.08 -7.07 0.81
N ILE A 169 18.25 -6.65 -0.10
CA ILE A 169 16.86 -6.27 0.16
C ILE A 169 15.92 -7.43 -0.16
N VAL A 170 15.02 -7.73 0.75
CA VAL A 170 13.84 -8.58 0.55
C VAL A 170 12.62 -7.66 0.50
N LEU A 171 11.77 -7.84 -0.48
CA LEU A 171 10.43 -7.24 -0.50
C LEU A 171 9.46 -8.29 0.05
N HIS A 172 8.65 -7.94 1.03
CA HIS A 172 7.65 -8.84 1.60
C HIS A 172 6.34 -8.10 1.77
N GLY A 173 5.31 -8.54 1.08
CA GLY A 173 3.98 -7.94 1.11
C GLY A 173 2.92 -8.94 1.50
N GLU A 174 1.85 -8.46 2.15
CA GLU A 174 0.67 -9.23 2.52
C GLU A 174 -0.57 -8.66 1.85
N SER A 175 -1.43 -9.52 1.28
CA SER A 175 -2.67 -9.15 0.60
C SER A 175 -2.42 -8.16 -0.55
N MET A 176 -3.01 -6.96 -0.54
CA MET A 176 -2.69 -5.91 -1.51
C MET A 176 -1.18 -5.60 -1.53
N GLY A 177 -0.53 -5.57 -0.37
CA GLY A 177 0.92 -5.36 -0.30
C GLY A 177 1.73 -6.45 -1.01
N ALA A 178 1.22 -7.69 -1.07
CA ALA A 178 1.82 -8.76 -1.87
C ALA A 178 1.72 -8.45 -3.37
N SER A 179 0.59 -7.93 -3.83
CA SER A 179 0.44 -7.45 -5.21
C SER A 179 1.36 -6.26 -5.49
N ASP A 180 1.50 -5.33 -4.53
CA ASP A 180 2.39 -4.17 -4.66
C ASP A 180 3.86 -4.61 -4.88
N VAL A 181 4.35 -5.59 -4.11
CA VAL A 181 5.72 -6.10 -4.29
C VAL A 181 5.89 -6.90 -5.57
N MET A 182 4.87 -7.61 -6.05
CA MET A 182 4.89 -8.27 -7.36
C MET A 182 4.93 -7.24 -8.49
N MET A 183 4.10 -6.20 -8.43
CA MET A 183 4.07 -5.14 -9.45
C MET A 183 5.38 -4.33 -9.46
N ALA A 184 6.05 -4.19 -8.32
CA ALA A 184 7.37 -3.58 -8.24
C ALA A 184 8.42 -4.31 -9.08
N LEU A 185 8.25 -5.61 -9.38
CA LEU A 185 9.16 -6.35 -10.27
C LEU A 185 9.12 -5.87 -11.72
N GLY A 186 8.04 -5.21 -12.13
CA GLY A 186 7.93 -4.54 -13.43
C GLY A 186 8.65 -3.19 -13.51
N GLU A 187 9.11 -2.65 -12.38
CA GLU A 187 9.81 -1.38 -12.29
C GLU A 187 11.34 -1.57 -12.32
N PRO A 188 12.12 -0.52 -12.62
CA PRO A 188 13.58 -0.57 -12.54
C PRO A 188 14.05 -0.71 -11.08
N LEU A 189 14.09 -1.93 -10.57
CA LEU A 189 14.58 -2.22 -9.24
C LEU A 189 16.11 -2.18 -9.17
N PRO A 190 16.69 -1.73 -8.02
CA PRO A 190 18.13 -1.86 -7.79
C PRO A 190 18.53 -3.34 -7.70
N LYS A 191 19.75 -3.65 -8.16
CA LYS A 191 20.33 -5.01 -8.08
C LYS A 191 20.44 -5.54 -6.63
N ASN A 192 20.25 -4.67 -5.66
CA ASN A 192 20.24 -4.95 -4.23
C ASN A 192 19.00 -5.74 -3.79
N VAL A 193 17.89 -5.67 -4.52
CA VAL A 193 16.73 -6.54 -4.29
C VAL A 193 17.09 -7.97 -4.68
N LYS A 194 16.96 -8.91 -3.74
CA LYS A 194 17.39 -10.31 -3.86
C LYS A 194 16.25 -11.31 -3.83
N ALA A 195 15.13 -10.95 -3.22
CA ALA A 195 13.98 -11.82 -3.09
C ALA A 195 12.71 -11.00 -2.94
N VAL A 196 11.61 -11.61 -3.36
CA VAL A 196 10.25 -11.12 -3.13
C VAL A 196 9.48 -12.24 -2.45
N ILE A 197 8.76 -11.89 -1.40
CA ILE A 197 7.83 -12.77 -0.67
C ILE A 197 6.45 -12.17 -0.87
N GLU A 198 5.60 -12.92 -1.46
CA GLU A 198 4.20 -12.62 -1.71
C GLU A 198 3.37 -13.48 -0.77
N ASP A 199 2.54 -12.87 0.06
CA ASP A 199 1.61 -13.56 0.93
C ASP A 199 0.18 -13.15 0.59
N SER A 200 -0.55 -14.05 -0.08
CA SER A 200 -1.97 -13.89 -0.43
C SER A 200 -2.26 -12.69 -1.36
N GLY A 201 -1.36 -12.42 -2.29
CA GLY A 201 -1.53 -11.38 -3.31
C GLY A 201 -2.48 -11.80 -4.44
N TYR A 202 -2.86 -10.81 -5.24
CA TYR A 202 -3.58 -11.01 -6.52
C TYR A 202 -2.71 -10.51 -7.68
N SER A 203 -2.92 -11.08 -8.88
CA SER A 203 -2.10 -10.76 -10.07
C SER A 203 -2.89 -10.05 -11.17
N ASP A 204 -4.22 -10.03 -11.11
CA ASP A 204 -5.14 -9.49 -12.14
C ASP A 204 -6.36 -8.82 -11.48
#